data_9cac635e8ba4cdb5785fdcd22d8b84a4
#
_entry.id   9cac635e8ba4cdb5785fdcd22d8b84a4
#
_cell.length_a   1.000
_cell.length_b   1.000
_cell.length_c   1.000
_cell.angle_alpha   90.00
_cell.angle_beta   90.00
_cell.angle_gamma   90.00
#
_symmetry.space_group_name_H-M   'P 1'
#
loop_
_entity.id
_entity.type
_entity.pdbx_description
1 polymer ?
#
loop_
_entity_poly.entity_id
_entity_poly.type
_entity_poly.pdbx_seq_one_letter_code
_entity_poly.pdbx_strand_id
1 'polypeptide(L)' 'MKKMETAIAILVNGENRSAKLDATVADLLRELGLDSGRVAIERNLEILPRPQWSETRVEPGDRYEIVQFVGGG' A
#
# COMPACT_ATOMS: atom_id res chain seq x y z
N MET A 1 4.50 -9.72 -30.03
CA MET A 1 4.42 -10.17 -28.69
C MET A 1 3.69 -9.23 -27.77
N LYS A 2 2.80 -9.77 -27.05
CA LYS A 2 1.96 -8.95 -26.24
C LYS A 2 2.58 -8.70 -24.88
N LYS A 3 2.56 -7.48 -24.44
CA LYS A 3 3.12 -7.17 -23.17
C LYS A 3 2.11 -7.38 -22.06
N MET A 4 2.50 -8.07 -21.03
CA MET A 4 1.61 -8.32 -19.93
C MET A 4 1.59 -7.13 -19.00
N GLU A 5 0.41 -6.88 -18.47
CA GLU A 5 0.30 -5.85 -17.45
C GLU A 5 0.93 -6.35 -16.18
N THR A 6 1.90 -5.66 -15.68
CA THR A 6 2.53 -6.03 -14.43
C THR A 6 2.36 -4.98 -13.36
N ALA A 7 1.58 -3.95 -13.62
CA ALA A 7 1.36 -2.89 -12.67
C ALA A 7 -0.10 -2.49 -12.68
N ILE A 8 -0.57 -2.07 -11.52
CA ILE A 8 -1.94 -1.61 -11.35
C ILE A 8 -1.91 -0.21 -10.78
N ALA A 9 -2.99 0.53 -10.99
CA ALA A 9 -3.08 1.91 -10.54
C ALA A 9 -3.81 1.98 -9.22
N ILE A 10 -3.24 2.72 -8.29
CA ILE A 10 -3.83 2.94 -6.97
C ILE A 10 -3.66 4.41 -6.60
N LEU A 11 -4.29 4.80 -5.50
CA LEU A 11 -4.10 6.11 -4.91
C LEU A 11 -3.45 5.95 -3.55
N VAL A 12 -2.41 6.73 -3.29
CA VAL A 12 -1.79 6.75 -1.97
C VAL A 12 -1.77 8.19 -1.52
N ASN A 13 -2.49 8.47 -0.46
CA ASN A 13 -2.62 9.82 0.08
C ASN A 13 -3.01 10.81 -1.01
N GLY A 14 -3.93 10.39 -1.85
CA GLY A 14 -4.45 11.24 -2.90
C GLY A 14 -3.62 11.33 -4.16
N GLU A 15 -2.51 10.62 -4.22
CA GLU A 15 -1.63 10.67 -5.39
C GLU A 15 -1.70 9.37 -6.16
N ASN A 16 -1.68 9.48 -7.46
CA ASN A 16 -1.64 8.28 -8.31
C ASN A 16 -0.31 7.59 -8.18
N ARG A 17 -0.35 6.30 -7.97
CA ARG A 17 0.85 5.48 -7.92
C ARG A 17 0.56 4.15 -8.58
N SER A 18 1.61 3.46 -8.98
CA SER A 18 1.44 2.12 -9.48
C SER A 18 1.97 1.13 -8.45
N ALA A 19 1.36 -0.03 -8.43
CA ALA A 19 1.80 -1.13 -7.59
C ALA A 19 1.96 -2.34 -8.49
N LYS A 20 2.79 -3.26 -8.06
CA LYS A 20 2.98 -4.48 -8.84
C LYS A 20 1.74 -5.35 -8.74
N LEU A 21 1.41 -5.99 -9.83
CA LEU A 21 0.36 -6.99 -9.83
C LEU A 21 0.69 -8.05 -8.80
N ASP A 22 -0.27 -8.45 -8.02
CA ASP A 22 -0.10 -9.47 -6.98
C ASP A 22 0.69 -9.01 -5.76
N ALA A 23 0.99 -7.74 -5.66
CA ALA A 23 1.65 -7.24 -4.46
C ALA A 23 0.70 -7.23 -3.29
N THR A 24 1.23 -7.48 -2.11
CA THR A 24 0.46 -7.30 -0.88
C THR A 24 0.66 -5.89 -0.36
N VAL A 25 -0.14 -5.52 0.62
CA VAL A 25 0.03 -4.21 1.25
C VAL A 25 1.42 -4.13 1.91
N ALA A 26 1.88 -5.25 2.48
CA ALA A 26 3.23 -5.25 3.04
C ALA A 26 4.28 -4.96 1.98
N ASP A 27 4.12 -5.52 0.79
CA ASP A 27 5.03 -5.24 -0.32
C ASP A 27 4.98 -3.78 -0.71
N LEU A 28 3.78 -3.21 -0.77
CA LEU A 28 3.61 -1.82 -1.11
C LEU A 28 4.35 -0.92 -0.13
N LEU A 29 4.22 -1.20 1.16
CA LEU A 29 4.88 -0.39 2.17
C LEU A 29 6.39 -0.50 2.07
N ARG A 30 6.87 -1.68 1.74
CA ARG A 30 8.32 -1.84 1.57
C ARG A 30 8.82 -1.03 0.41
N GLU A 31 8.07 -1.01 -0.69
CA GLU A 31 8.45 -0.20 -1.83
C GLU A 31 8.44 1.28 -1.52
N LEU A 32 7.54 1.72 -0.66
CA LEU A 32 7.47 3.11 -0.28
C LEU A 32 8.46 3.48 0.81
N GLY A 33 9.20 2.51 1.32
CA GLY A 33 10.16 2.77 2.38
C GLY A 33 9.53 2.97 3.74
N LEU A 34 8.33 2.48 3.94
CA LEU A 34 7.60 2.72 5.17
C LEU A 34 7.43 1.47 6.03
N ASP A 35 8.06 0.37 5.65
CA ASP A 35 7.78 -0.89 6.32
C ASP A 35 8.42 -1.02 7.69
N SER A 36 9.39 -0.18 8.00
CA SER A 36 10.07 -0.32 9.28
C SER A 36 9.67 0.75 10.29
N GLY A 37 8.72 1.58 9.99
CA GLY A 37 8.35 2.64 10.89
C GLY A 37 7.02 2.40 11.54
N ARG A 38 6.58 3.37 12.29
CA ARG A 38 5.25 3.34 12.86
C ARG A 38 4.30 3.93 11.84
N VAL A 39 3.43 3.12 11.35
CA VAL A 39 2.58 3.49 10.25
C VAL A 39 1.17 3.00 10.53
N ALA A 40 0.20 3.83 10.21
CA ALA A 40 -1.21 3.45 10.23
C ALA A 40 -1.73 3.55 8.82
N ILE A 41 -2.54 2.59 8.41
CA ILE A 41 -3.04 2.51 7.06
C ILE A 41 -4.54 2.38 7.07
N GLU A 42 -5.19 3.18 6.23
CA GLU A 42 -6.57 2.95 5.84
C GLU A 42 -6.58 2.49 4.41
N ARG A 43 -7.36 1.49 4.14
CA ARG A 43 -7.56 0.98 2.80
C ARG A 43 -9.04 1.11 2.47
N ASN A 44 -9.34 1.90 1.46
CA ASN A 44 -10.73 2.14 1.05
C ASN A 44 -11.58 2.57 2.24
N LEU A 45 -11.02 3.49 3.03
CA LEU A 45 -11.68 4.14 4.17
C LEU A 45 -11.82 3.24 5.38
N GLU A 46 -11.13 2.12 5.42
CA GLU A 46 -11.16 1.24 6.57
C GLU A 46 -9.76 0.99 7.07
N ILE A 47 -9.61 1.00 8.37
CA ILE A 47 -8.31 0.74 8.97
C ILE A 47 -7.88 -0.68 8.66
N LEU A 48 -6.62 -0.82 8.24
CA LEU A 48 -6.06 -2.13 7.94
C LEU A 48 -4.99 -2.45 8.97
N PRO A 49 -5.27 -3.35 9.91
CA PRO A 49 -4.30 -3.67 10.95
C PRO A 49 -3.05 -4.32 10.41
N ARG A 50 -1.93 -4.05 11.07
CA ARG A 50 -0.65 -4.54 10.62
C ARG A 50 -0.61 -6.04 10.35
N PRO A 51 -1.20 -6.89 11.20
CA PRO A 51 -1.13 -8.33 10.91
C PRO A 51 -1.78 -8.74 9.61
N GLN A 52 -2.62 -7.90 9.04
CA GLN A 52 -3.28 -8.23 7.77
C GLN A 52 -2.53 -7.72 6.57
N TRP A 53 -1.47 -6.95 6.76
CA TRP A 53 -0.78 -6.34 5.61
C TRP A 53 -0.21 -7.37 4.65
N SER A 54 0.37 -8.44 5.19
CA SER A 54 0.99 -9.45 4.33
C SER A 54 -0.03 -10.39 3.70
N GLU A 55 -1.28 -10.31 4.15
CA GLU A 55 -2.33 -11.16 3.61
C GLU A 55 -3.29 -10.41 2.71
N THR A 56 -3.15 -9.11 2.60
CA THR A 56 -4.08 -8.30 1.83
C THR A 56 -3.42 -7.92 0.53
N ARG A 57 -4.05 -8.32 -0.57
CA ARG A 57 -3.52 -8.02 -1.89
C ARG A 57 -3.96 -6.64 -2.32
N VAL A 58 -3.06 -5.90 -2.92
CA VAL A 58 -3.40 -4.59 -3.48
C VAL A 58 -4.21 -4.82 -4.74
N GLU A 59 -5.33 -4.09 -4.86
CA GLU A 59 -6.22 -4.23 -6.01
C GLU A 59 -6.25 -2.95 -6.83
N PRO A 60 -6.52 -3.06 -8.12
CA PRO A 60 -6.62 -1.86 -8.94
C PRO A 60 -7.70 -0.93 -8.38
N GLY A 61 -7.38 0.35 -8.33
CA GLY A 61 -8.32 1.32 -7.83
C GLY A 61 -8.36 1.49 -6.33
N ASP A 62 -7.57 0.71 -5.61
CA ASP A 62 -7.53 0.87 -4.15
C ASP A 62 -7.08 2.26 -3.77
N ARG A 63 -7.59 2.74 -2.64
CA ARG A 63 -7.20 4.02 -2.05
C ARG A 63 -6.58 3.76 -0.70
N TYR A 64 -5.39 4.26 -0.51
CA TYR A 64 -4.67 4.10 0.74
C TYR A 64 -4.38 5.46 1.35
N GLU A 65 -4.66 5.58 2.64
CA GLU A 65 -4.23 6.72 3.43
C GLU A 65 -3.21 6.20 4.41
N ILE A 66 -2.01 6.72 4.33
CA ILE A 66 -0.92 6.21 5.14
C ILE A 66 -0.37 7.34 5.97
N VAL A 67 -0.37 7.15 7.28
CA VAL A 67 0.14 8.13 8.22
C VAL A 67 1.36 7.54 8.89
N GLN A 68 2.44 8.27 8.87
CA GLN A 68 3.66 7.84 9.52
C GLN A 68 3.84 8.64 10.79
N PHE A 69 4.00 7.96 11.90
CA PHE A 69 4.16 8.61 13.18
C PHE A 69 5.64 8.89 13.41
N VAL A 70 5.93 10.13 13.73
CA VAL A 70 7.29 10.50 14.02
C VAL A 70 7.49 10.31 15.49
N GLY A 71 8.39 9.49 15.78
CA GLY A 71 8.63 9.07 17.03
C GLY A 71 8.66 9.80 18.12
N GLY A 72 8.38 10.21 18.64
CA GLY A 72 8.41 10.75 19.78
C GLY A 72 8.76 9.86 20.85
N GLY A 73 9.35 9.56 21.08
CA GLY A 73 9.74 8.94 22.22
C GLY A 73 9.33 8.03 22.92
#